data_8cb94b9a67dc997f9be086aab5c20c07
#
_entry.id   8cb94b9a67dc997f9be086aab5c20c07
#
_cell.length_a   1.000
_cell.length_b   1.000
_cell.length_c   1.000
_cell.angle_alpha   90.00
_cell.angle_beta   90.00
_cell.angle_gamma   90.00
#
_symmetry.space_group_name_H-M   'P 1'
#
loop_
_entity.id
_entity.type
_entity.pdbx_description
1 polymer ?
#
loop_
_entity_poly.entity_id
_entity_poly.type
_entity_poly.pdbx_seq_one_letter_code
_entity_poly.pdbx_strand_id
1 'polypeptide(L)'
;ERVLDAAQAVAIPADQKVLHILPQEYVIDNQEGVKEPLGMSGVRLEAKVHLVTCAVNAAQNIEKCIRRCGLEVEEVILEQLASSYSVLTEDERELGVCLVDIGGGTTDIAIFTEGSIRHTGVIPIAGDQVTNDIATALRTPTQHAEEIKIKYACALTQLAGPDETIKVPSVGDRPPR
;
A
#
# COMPACT_ATOMS: atom_id res chain seq x y z
N GLU A 1 23.20 5.19 12.88
CA GLU A 1 23.04 3.74 13.08
C GLU A 1 22.52 3.41 14.51
N ARG A 2 23.29 3.60 15.59
CA ARG A 2 22.91 3.20 16.95
C ARG A 2 21.54 3.68 17.46
N VAL A 3 21.06 4.84 17.04
CA VAL A 3 19.72 5.36 17.45
C VAL A 3 18.60 4.63 16.71
N LEU A 4 18.82 4.20 15.49
CA LEU A 4 17.88 3.38 14.72
C LEU A 4 17.89 1.91 15.17
N ASP A 5 19.06 1.39 15.55
CA ASP A 5 19.17 0.05 16.15
C ASP A 5 18.36 -0.06 17.45
N ALA A 6 18.31 1.03 18.23
CA ALA A 6 17.46 1.09 19.40
C ALA A 6 15.96 0.98 19.08
N ALA A 7 15.54 1.43 17.90
CA ALA A 7 14.15 1.27 17.46
C ALA A 7 13.77 -0.17 17.14
N GLN A 8 14.74 -1.03 16.79
CA GLN A 8 14.51 -2.48 16.61
C GLN A 8 14.20 -3.19 17.93
N ALA A 9 14.64 -2.62 19.05
CA ALA A 9 14.40 -3.19 20.38
C ALA A 9 13.02 -2.86 20.96
N VAL A 10 12.17 -2.14 20.22
CA VAL A 10 10.79 -1.86 20.61
C VAL A 10 10.01 -3.18 20.72
N ALA A 11 9.29 -3.34 21.82
CA ALA A 11 8.47 -4.53 22.03
C ALA A 11 7.32 -4.57 21.00
N ILE A 12 7.33 -5.57 20.14
CA ILE A 12 6.27 -5.87 19.16
C ILE A 12 5.63 -7.21 19.52
N PRO A 13 4.39 -7.49 19.07
CA PRO A 13 3.76 -8.80 19.26
C PRO A 13 4.65 -9.93 18.74
N ALA A 14 4.62 -11.09 19.42
CA ALA A 14 5.51 -12.23 19.11
C ALA A 14 5.28 -12.85 17.73
N ASP A 15 4.10 -12.63 17.14
CA ASP A 15 3.70 -13.10 15.80
C ASP A 15 4.05 -12.10 14.68
N GLN A 16 4.68 -10.96 15.04
CA GLN A 16 5.10 -9.92 14.11
C GLN A 16 6.61 -9.78 14.03
N LYS A 17 7.09 -9.27 12.91
CA LYS A 17 8.48 -8.82 12.72
C LYS A 17 8.51 -7.39 12.20
N VAL A 18 9.56 -6.66 12.55
CA VAL A 18 9.84 -5.36 11.94
C VAL A 18 10.19 -5.58 10.46
N LEU A 19 9.49 -4.87 9.58
CA LEU A 19 9.75 -4.87 8.15
C LEU A 19 10.62 -3.66 7.79
N HIS A 20 10.22 -2.46 8.23
CA HIS A 20 10.98 -1.23 8.01
C HIS A 20 11.00 -0.35 9.25
N ILE A 21 12.11 0.39 9.39
CA ILE A 21 12.26 1.51 10.31
C ILE A 21 12.55 2.73 9.45
N LEU A 22 11.56 3.59 9.29
CA LEU A 22 11.61 4.74 8.41
C LEU A 22 11.79 6.01 9.24
N PRO A 23 13.00 6.63 9.24
CA PRO A 23 13.22 7.86 9.97
C PRO A 23 12.32 8.99 9.43
N GLN A 24 11.71 9.74 10.34
CA GLN A 24 10.91 10.92 10.02
C GLN A 24 11.70 12.20 10.27
N GLU A 25 12.28 12.29 11.45
CA GLU A 25 13.16 13.40 11.84
C GLU A 25 14.06 12.97 13.01
N TYR A 26 15.10 13.74 13.23
CA TYR A 26 15.97 13.60 14.38
C TYR A 26 15.87 14.82 15.30
N VAL A 27 16.10 14.59 16.58
CA VAL A 27 16.18 15.65 17.58
C VAL A 27 17.57 15.59 18.22
N ILE A 28 18.32 16.69 18.16
CA ILE A 28 19.63 16.82 18.79
C ILE A 28 19.49 17.80 19.95
N ASP A 29 19.68 17.31 21.17
CA ASP A 29 19.40 18.03 22.42
C ASP A 29 17.94 18.53 22.44
N ASN A 30 17.71 19.82 22.11
CA ASN A 30 16.37 20.40 22.03
C ASN A 30 16.04 20.93 20.61
N GLN A 31 16.87 20.63 19.61
CA GLN A 31 16.66 21.03 18.24
C GLN A 31 15.89 19.93 17.49
N GLU A 32 14.64 20.20 17.20
CA GLU A 32 13.75 19.33 16.40
C GLU A 32 13.91 19.59 14.89
N GLY A 33 13.33 18.68 14.07
CA GLY A 33 13.27 18.84 12.61
C GLY A 33 14.59 18.60 11.87
N VAL A 34 15.57 17.97 12.52
CA VAL A 34 16.84 17.64 11.89
C VAL A 34 16.64 16.46 10.94
N LYS A 35 16.86 16.66 9.64
CA LYS A 35 16.76 15.59 8.63
C LYS A 35 18.03 14.74 8.56
N GLU A 36 19.19 15.37 8.65
CA GLU A 36 20.50 14.70 8.59
C GLU A 36 21.37 15.09 9.79
N PRO A 37 21.51 14.20 10.80
CA PRO A 37 22.25 14.48 12.02
C PRO A 37 23.76 14.25 11.89
N LEU A 38 24.25 13.72 10.75
CA LEU A 38 25.66 13.41 10.55
C LEU A 38 26.53 14.67 10.59
N GLY A 39 27.58 14.64 11.39
CA GLY A 39 28.49 15.79 11.59
C GLY A 39 27.99 16.85 12.54
N MET A 40 26.80 16.74 13.09
CA MET A 40 26.30 17.65 14.14
C MET A 40 26.81 17.21 15.52
N SER A 41 27.11 18.21 16.37
CA SER A 41 27.53 17.97 17.76
C SER A 41 26.33 18.08 18.69
N GLY A 42 26.22 17.16 19.65
CA GLY A 42 25.18 17.16 20.66
C GLY A 42 25.45 16.10 21.72
N VAL A 43 24.76 16.19 22.85
CA VAL A 43 24.84 15.23 23.95
C VAL A 43 23.79 14.14 23.83
N ARG A 44 22.61 14.50 23.30
CA ARG A 44 21.46 13.59 23.14
C ARG A 44 20.98 13.59 21.70
N LEU A 45 20.86 12.42 21.12
CA LEU A 45 20.29 12.20 19.79
C LEU A 45 19.04 11.32 19.93
N GLU A 46 17.90 11.80 19.46
CA GLU A 46 16.65 11.06 19.34
C GLU A 46 16.28 10.94 17.87
N ALA A 47 15.54 9.88 17.52
CA ALA A 47 14.96 9.72 16.19
C ALA A 47 13.45 9.46 16.34
N LYS A 48 12.64 10.23 15.63
CA LYS A 48 11.24 9.90 15.41
C LYS A 48 11.17 8.99 14.19
N VAL A 49 10.60 7.81 14.34
CA VAL A 49 10.57 6.81 13.28
C VAL A 49 9.15 6.31 13.04
N HIS A 50 8.84 6.01 11.79
CA HIS A 50 7.67 5.21 11.43
C HIS A 50 8.12 3.74 11.38
N LEU A 51 7.55 2.94 12.29
CA LEU A 51 7.85 1.52 12.40
C LEU A 51 6.80 0.72 11.64
N VAL A 52 7.22 -0.02 10.63
CA VAL A 52 6.37 -0.91 9.85
C VAL A 52 6.60 -2.34 10.31
N THR A 53 5.54 -3.02 10.70
CA THR A 53 5.59 -4.42 11.10
C THR A 53 4.71 -5.27 10.19
N CYS A 54 5.04 -6.55 10.07
CA CYS A 54 4.21 -7.52 9.35
C CYS A 54 4.13 -8.84 10.12
N ALA A 55 3.07 -9.62 9.86
CA ALA A 55 2.94 -10.95 10.39
C ALA A 55 4.06 -11.86 9.85
N VAL A 56 4.80 -12.54 10.75
CA VAL A 56 5.91 -13.43 10.39
C VAL A 56 5.47 -14.49 9.40
N ASN A 57 4.31 -15.12 9.66
CA ASN A 57 3.78 -16.18 8.81
C ASN A 57 3.41 -15.69 7.41
N ALA A 58 2.85 -14.48 7.28
CA ALA A 58 2.50 -13.90 5.99
C ALA A 58 3.75 -13.66 5.13
N ALA A 59 4.76 -13.01 5.68
CA ALA A 59 6.01 -12.77 4.99
C ALA A 59 6.70 -14.08 4.57
N GLN A 60 6.79 -15.06 5.49
CA GLN A 60 7.38 -16.36 5.20
C GLN A 60 6.63 -17.12 4.09
N ASN A 61 5.29 -17.01 4.04
CA ASN A 61 4.51 -17.67 3.00
C ASN A 61 4.80 -17.06 1.62
N ILE A 62 4.91 -15.74 1.52
CA ILE A 62 5.29 -15.05 0.28
C ILE A 62 6.69 -15.51 -0.16
N GLU A 63 7.67 -15.47 0.75
CA GLU A 63 9.03 -15.93 0.47
C GLU A 63 9.07 -17.40 0.00
N LYS A 64 8.30 -18.30 0.66
CA LYS A 64 8.21 -19.71 0.25
C LYS A 64 7.61 -19.88 -1.15
N CYS A 65 6.60 -19.09 -1.51
CA CYS A 65 6.01 -19.13 -2.84
C CYS A 65 7.05 -18.77 -3.92
N ILE A 66 7.82 -17.73 -3.69
CA ILE A 66 8.88 -17.28 -4.62
C ILE A 66 9.99 -18.33 -4.74
N ARG A 67 10.45 -18.86 -3.62
CA ARG A 67 11.50 -19.91 -3.61
C ARG A 67 11.05 -21.20 -4.32
N ARG A 68 9.77 -21.55 -4.27
CA ARG A 68 9.23 -22.70 -5.03
C ARG A 68 9.29 -22.50 -6.54
N CYS A 69 9.36 -21.26 -7.01
CA CYS A 69 9.57 -20.94 -8.43
C CYS A 69 11.08 -20.96 -8.82
N GLY A 70 11.98 -21.36 -7.91
CA GLY A 70 13.42 -21.41 -8.15
C GLY A 70 14.09 -20.02 -8.06
N LEU A 71 13.42 -19.03 -7.47
CA LEU A 71 13.93 -17.68 -7.27
C LEU A 71 14.38 -17.48 -5.82
N GLU A 72 15.35 -16.59 -5.62
CA GLU A 72 15.77 -16.13 -4.30
C GLU A 72 15.08 -14.80 -3.97
N VAL A 73 14.76 -14.60 -2.68
CA VAL A 73 14.23 -13.35 -2.17
C VAL A 73 15.37 -12.59 -1.51
N GLU A 74 15.73 -11.46 -2.07
CA GLU A 74 16.76 -10.59 -1.55
C GLU A 74 16.18 -9.72 -0.42
N GLU A 75 15.03 -9.09 -0.65
CA GLU A 75 14.39 -8.20 0.32
C GLU A 75 12.86 -8.26 0.21
N VAL A 76 12.17 -7.96 1.32
CA VAL A 76 10.71 -7.76 1.38
C VAL A 76 10.45 -6.30 1.68
N ILE A 77 9.79 -5.63 0.76
CA ILE A 77 9.55 -4.18 0.82
C ILE A 77 8.05 -3.93 0.96
N LEU A 78 7.69 -2.90 1.75
CA LEU A 78 6.31 -2.42 1.85
C LEU A 78 5.84 -1.89 0.50
N GLU A 79 4.66 -2.32 0.05
CA GLU A 79 4.11 -2.01 -1.28
C GLU A 79 3.99 -0.49 -1.50
N GLN A 80 3.39 0.24 -0.56
CA GLN A 80 3.23 1.70 -0.66
C GLN A 80 4.58 2.43 -0.77
N LEU A 81 5.62 1.90 -0.11
CA LEU A 81 6.96 2.46 -0.21
C LEU A 81 7.54 2.24 -1.61
N ALA A 82 7.40 1.03 -2.15
CA ALA A 82 7.86 0.70 -3.50
C ALA A 82 7.12 1.54 -4.56
N SER A 83 5.80 1.61 -4.49
CA SER A 83 4.96 2.44 -5.39
C SER A 83 5.34 3.91 -5.32
N SER A 84 5.67 4.42 -4.12
CA SER A 84 6.06 5.82 -3.93
C SER A 84 7.32 6.21 -4.70
N TYR A 85 8.28 5.31 -4.83
CA TYR A 85 9.50 5.57 -5.62
C TYR A 85 9.23 5.66 -7.13
N SER A 86 8.16 5.02 -7.59
CA SER A 86 7.79 5.01 -9.00
C SER A 86 6.96 6.22 -9.42
N VAL A 87 6.07 6.72 -8.54
CA VAL A 87 5.02 7.67 -8.95
C VAL A 87 5.14 9.04 -8.29
N LEU A 88 5.88 9.19 -7.18
CA LEU A 88 6.00 10.46 -6.46
C LEU A 88 7.32 11.17 -6.78
N THR A 89 7.23 12.45 -7.00
CA THR A 89 8.40 13.36 -7.06
C THR A 89 8.88 13.71 -5.65
N GLU A 90 10.11 14.22 -5.54
CA GLU A 90 10.64 14.71 -4.26
C GLU A 90 9.84 15.91 -3.74
N ASP A 91 9.43 16.82 -4.62
CA ASP A 91 8.63 18.00 -4.26
C ASP A 91 7.25 17.59 -3.68
N GLU A 92 6.58 16.61 -4.28
CA GLU A 92 5.31 16.10 -3.74
C GLU A 92 5.47 15.49 -2.35
N ARG A 93 6.54 14.74 -2.12
CA ARG A 93 6.84 14.17 -0.79
C ARG A 93 7.15 15.26 0.24
N GLU A 94 7.83 16.32 -0.18
CA GLU A 94 8.18 17.45 0.70
C GLU A 94 6.95 18.29 1.05
N LEU A 95 6.14 18.66 0.06
CA LEU A 95 4.96 19.52 0.23
C LEU A 95 3.79 18.80 0.92
N GLY A 96 3.71 17.50 0.77
CA GLY A 96 2.65 16.68 1.32
C GLY A 96 1.78 16.03 0.25
N VAL A 97 1.69 14.70 0.28
CA VAL A 97 0.93 13.91 -0.67
C VAL A 97 0.34 12.66 -0.02
N CYS A 98 -0.84 12.26 -0.46
CA CYS A 98 -1.44 10.99 -0.14
C CYS A 98 -1.31 10.06 -1.35
N LEU A 99 -0.53 8.99 -1.20
CA LEU A 99 -0.47 7.89 -2.16
C LEU A 99 -1.62 6.93 -1.87
N VAL A 100 -2.35 6.57 -2.91
CA VAL A 100 -3.42 5.55 -2.84
C VAL A 100 -3.12 4.50 -3.89
N ASP A 101 -2.83 3.28 -3.45
CA ASP A 101 -2.55 2.12 -4.29
C ASP A 101 -3.75 1.17 -4.25
N ILE A 102 -4.46 1.04 -5.37
CA ILE A 102 -5.70 0.26 -5.46
C ILE A 102 -5.40 -1.05 -6.19
N GLY A 103 -5.28 -2.12 -5.42
CA GLY A 103 -5.05 -3.45 -5.93
C GLY A 103 -6.32 -4.24 -6.27
N GLY A 104 -6.21 -5.57 -6.27
CA GLY A 104 -7.35 -6.48 -6.40
C GLY A 104 -8.14 -6.61 -5.10
N GLY A 105 -7.48 -6.93 -4.00
CA GLY A 105 -8.10 -7.22 -2.70
C GLY A 105 -7.96 -6.10 -1.67
N THR A 106 -6.95 -5.24 -1.78
CA THR A 106 -6.66 -4.15 -0.84
C THR A 106 -6.46 -2.82 -1.54
N THR A 107 -6.76 -1.76 -0.82
CA THR A 107 -6.36 -0.39 -1.15
C THR A 107 -5.39 0.07 -0.06
N ASP A 108 -4.18 0.38 -0.48
CA ASP A 108 -3.08 0.74 0.38
C ASP A 108 -2.86 2.25 0.35
N ILE A 109 -2.67 2.86 1.53
CA ILE A 109 -2.55 4.31 1.68
C ILE A 109 -1.23 4.62 2.36
N ALA A 110 -0.53 5.63 1.85
CA ALA A 110 0.62 6.23 2.50
C ALA A 110 0.56 7.76 2.42
N ILE A 111 0.83 8.42 3.54
CA ILE A 111 0.87 9.87 3.64
C ILE A 111 2.32 10.31 3.83
N PHE A 112 2.78 11.18 2.97
CA PHE A 112 4.11 11.77 3.00
C PHE A 112 4.00 13.26 3.31
N THR A 113 4.89 13.77 4.15
CA THR A 113 5.13 15.20 4.36
C THR A 113 6.59 15.39 4.77
N GLU A 114 7.18 16.53 4.39
CA GLU A 114 8.58 16.85 4.72
C GLU A 114 9.56 15.76 4.28
N GLY A 115 9.28 15.13 3.14
CA GLY A 115 10.09 14.06 2.55
C GLY A 115 9.95 12.69 3.21
N SER A 116 9.18 12.56 4.29
CA SER A 116 9.08 11.34 5.09
C SER A 116 7.67 10.78 5.14
N ILE A 117 7.57 9.45 5.28
CA ILE A 117 6.30 8.77 5.48
C ILE A 117 5.80 9.05 6.90
N ARG A 118 4.56 9.54 7.02
CA ARG A 118 3.93 9.89 8.30
C ARG A 118 2.90 8.87 8.74
N HIS A 119 2.19 8.27 7.78
CA HIS A 119 1.16 7.30 8.07
C HIS A 119 1.05 6.27 6.95
N THR A 120 0.72 5.05 7.31
CA THR A 120 0.36 3.98 6.37
C THR A 120 -0.93 3.33 6.83
N GLY A 121 -1.76 2.92 5.89
CA GLY A 121 -3.01 2.22 6.17
C GLY A 121 -3.36 1.23 5.07
N VAL A 122 -4.16 0.22 5.41
CA VAL A 122 -4.65 -0.79 4.47
C VAL A 122 -6.16 -0.88 4.62
N ILE A 123 -6.87 -0.78 3.52
CA ILE A 123 -8.32 -0.96 3.44
C ILE A 123 -8.58 -2.25 2.66
N PRO A 124 -9.28 -3.25 3.22
CA PRO A 124 -9.55 -4.53 2.57
C PRO A 124 -10.71 -4.44 1.57
N ILE A 125 -10.70 -3.41 0.73
CA ILE A 125 -11.68 -3.15 -0.34
C ILE A 125 -10.92 -2.63 -1.55
N ALA A 126 -11.08 -3.29 -2.71
CA ALA A 126 -10.44 -2.88 -3.95
C ALA A 126 -11.17 -3.47 -5.18
N GLY A 127 -10.45 -3.76 -6.25
CA GLY A 127 -11.00 -4.17 -7.54
C GLY A 127 -11.92 -5.39 -7.49
N ASP A 128 -11.63 -6.38 -6.64
CA ASP A 128 -12.44 -7.60 -6.49
C ASP A 128 -13.82 -7.29 -5.89
N GLN A 129 -13.90 -6.33 -4.99
CA GLN A 129 -15.19 -5.89 -4.45
C GLN A 129 -16.05 -5.24 -5.53
N VAL A 130 -15.47 -4.41 -6.38
CA VAL A 130 -16.15 -3.82 -7.54
C VAL A 130 -16.69 -4.91 -8.47
N THR A 131 -15.88 -5.94 -8.76
CA THR A 131 -16.31 -7.08 -9.57
C THR A 131 -17.49 -7.82 -8.93
N ASN A 132 -17.43 -8.07 -7.63
CA ASN A 132 -18.49 -8.74 -6.88
C ASN A 132 -19.78 -7.92 -6.87
N ASP A 133 -19.69 -6.61 -6.73
CA ASP A 133 -20.83 -5.70 -6.75
C ASP A 133 -21.49 -5.70 -8.14
N ILE A 134 -20.71 -5.67 -9.22
CA ILE A 134 -21.22 -5.81 -10.59
C ILE A 134 -21.89 -7.18 -10.78
N ALA A 135 -21.26 -8.26 -10.35
CA ALA A 135 -21.81 -9.61 -10.45
C ALA A 135 -23.16 -9.72 -9.75
N THR A 136 -23.27 -9.13 -8.56
CA THR A 136 -24.49 -9.15 -7.75
C THR A 136 -25.59 -8.26 -8.36
N ALA A 137 -25.24 -7.04 -8.72
CA ALA A 137 -26.20 -6.06 -9.27
C ALA A 137 -26.78 -6.53 -10.62
N LEU A 138 -25.92 -7.05 -11.50
CA LEU A 138 -26.33 -7.51 -12.83
C LEU A 138 -26.74 -8.99 -12.86
N ARG A 139 -26.54 -9.73 -11.76
CA ARG A 139 -26.80 -11.18 -11.66
C ARG A 139 -26.10 -11.96 -12.78
N THR A 140 -24.82 -11.66 -12.97
CA THR A 140 -23.94 -12.28 -13.98
C THR A 140 -22.82 -13.07 -13.28
N PRO A 141 -22.24 -14.08 -13.94
CA PRO A 141 -21.07 -14.78 -13.39
C PRO A 141 -19.91 -13.80 -13.12
N THR A 142 -19.13 -14.05 -12.07
CA THR A 142 -18.01 -13.19 -11.65
C THR A 142 -17.00 -12.94 -12.78
N GLN A 143 -16.73 -13.97 -13.60
CA GLN A 143 -15.83 -13.82 -14.74
C GLN A 143 -16.33 -12.76 -15.74
N HIS A 144 -17.62 -12.78 -16.07
CA HIS A 144 -18.23 -11.77 -16.96
C HIS A 144 -18.33 -10.41 -16.29
N ALA A 145 -18.55 -10.37 -14.97
CA ALA A 145 -18.50 -9.10 -14.22
C ALA A 145 -17.12 -8.45 -14.29
N GLU A 146 -16.05 -9.25 -14.21
CA GLU A 146 -14.67 -8.78 -14.38
C GLU A 146 -14.43 -8.23 -15.79
N GLU A 147 -14.88 -8.94 -16.82
CA GLU A 147 -14.81 -8.48 -18.22
C GLU A 147 -15.56 -7.15 -18.40
N ILE A 148 -16.76 -7.03 -17.83
CA ILE A 148 -17.57 -5.80 -17.85
C ILE A 148 -16.83 -4.67 -17.13
N LYS A 149 -16.27 -4.92 -15.97
CA LYS A 149 -15.48 -3.94 -15.22
C LYS A 149 -14.33 -3.42 -16.07
N ILE A 150 -13.50 -4.30 -16.59
CA ILE A 150 -12.31 -3.91 -17.37
C ILE A 150 -12.69 -3.13 -18.65
N LYS A 151 -13.77 -3.53 -19.31
CA LYS A 151 -14.10 -2.98 -20.63
C LYS A 151 -14.97 -1.73 -20.59
N TYR A 152 -15.87 -1.65 -19.62
CA TYR A 152 -16.94 -0.63 -19.62
C TYR A 152 -17.00 0.21 -18.38
N ALA A 153 -16.41 -0.22 -17.24
CA ALA A 153 -16.49 0.57 -16.03
C ALA A 153 -15.65 1.84 -16.11
N CYS A 154 -16.17 2.91 -15.57
CA CYS A 154 -15.45 4.16 -15.37
C CYS A 154 -15.79 4.74 -13.99
N ALA A 155 -14.81 5.41 -13.38
CA ALA A 155 -14.98 6.02 -12.06
C ALA A 155 -15.82 7.30 -12.09
N LEU A 156 -16.00 7.90 -13.26
CA LEU A 156 -16.71 9.16 -13.45
C LEU A 156 -17.97 8.92 -14.30
N THR A 157 -19.15 9.03 -13.70
CA THR A 157 -20.45 8.79 -14.36
C THR A 157 -20.64 9.59 -15.65
N GLN A 158 -20.04 10.78 -15.74
CA GLN A 158 -20.11 11.64 -16.93
C GLN A 158 -19.41 11.07 -18.15
N LEU A 159 -18.50 10.09 -17.98
CA LEU A 159 -17.81 9.41 -19.07
C LEU A 159 -18.63 8.26 -19.66
N ALA A 160 -19.69 7.82 -18.97
CA ALA A 160 -20.62 6.84 -19.50
C ALA A 160 -21.64 7.54 -20.40
N GLY A 161 -21.76 7.11 -21.66
CA GLY A 161 -22.76 7.64 -22.59
C GLY A 161 -24.17 7.30 -22.09
N PRO A 162 -25.13 8.25 -22.10
CA PRO A 162 -26.49 8.01 -21.58
C PRO A 162 -27.25 6.92 -22.34
N ASP A 163 -26.88 6.68 -23.58
CA ASP A 163 -27.52 5.67 -24.46
C ASP A 163 -26.65 4.40 -24.63
N GLU A 164 -25.55 4.30 -23.88
CA GLU A 164 -24.66 3.14 -23.98
C GLU A 164 -25.31 1.91 -23.34
N THR A 165 -25.39 0.83 -24.09
CA THR A 165 -25.94 -0.45 -23.61
C THR A 165 -24.93 -1.56 -23.78
N ILE A 166 -24.87 -2.46 -22.82
CA ILE A 166 -24.02 -3.65 -22.82
C ILE A 166 -24.87 -4.91 -22.73
N LYS A 167 -24.43 -5.99 -23.39
CA LYS A 167 -25.05 -7.31 -23.21
C LYS A 167 -24.45 -7.98 -21.99
N VAL A 168 -25.35 -8.37 -21.06
CA VAL A 168 -24.95 -9.01 -19.83
C VAL A 168 -25.36 -10.49 -19.87
N PRO A 169 -24.42 -11.44 -19.88
CA PRO A 169 -24.72 -12.87 -19.72
C PRO A 169 -25.39 -13.12 -18.38
N SER A 170 -26.45 -13.89 -18.37
CA SER A 170 -27.18 -14.25 -17.15
C SER A 170 -26.63 -15.55 -16.53
N VAL A 171 -26.87 -15.75 -15.24
CA VAL A 171 -26.58 -17.02 -14.55
C VAL A 171 -27.69 -18.02 -14.84
N GLY A 172 -27.30 -19.24 -15.25
CA GLY A 172 -28.22 -20.35 -15.58
C GLY A 172 -28.91 -20.15 -16.92
N ASP A 173 -30.08 -20.82 -17.12
CA ASP A 173 -30.82 -20.86 -18.39
C ASP A 173 -31.64 -19.59 -18.71
N ARG A 174 -31.29 -18.46 -18.09
CA ARG A 174 -31.99 -17.19 -18.35
C ARG A 174 -31.41 -16.52 -19.60
N PRO A 175 -32.26 -15.89 -20.43
CA PRO A 175 -31.74 -15.14 -21.57
C PRO A 175 -30.84 -13.97 -21.12
N PRO A 176 -29.84 -13.60 -21.92
CA PRO A 176 -29.03 -12.40 -21.69
C PRO A 176 -29.90 -11.14 -21.57
N ARG A 177 -29.45 -10.20 -20.79
CA ARG A 177 -30.12 -8.90 -20.58
C ARG A 177 -29.35 -7.79 -21.24
#